data_cdc9fa779b57fcac13a3fe685ae836e0
#
_entry.id   cdc9fa779b57fcac13a3fe685ae836e0
#
_cell.length_a   1.000
_cell.length_b   1.000
_cell.length_c   1.000
_cell.angle_alpha   90.00
_cell.angle_beta   90.00
_cell.angle_gamma   90.00
#
_symmetry.space_group_name_H-M   'P 1'
#
loop_
_entity.id
_entity.type
_entity.pdbx_description
1 polymer ?
#
loop_
_entity_poly.entity_id
_entity_poly.type
_entity_poly.pdbx_seq_one_letter_code
_entity_poly.pdbx_strand_id
1 'polypeptide(L)'
;MKKILATLAAVIALNVQANEHLVVGATPVPHAEILEFVKPVLAKEGVDLDIKVFNDFIQPNLQLAQKNLDANYYQYRPFLDDFNKTRHTDLVPVVGVHIEPFGAYSAKYKSLAELPDGASVAIPNDPVNTGRALVLLAEAGLIELKAPSNPQSTQRDIVANPHKLRIRELEGAMLARSVNQVDLAFVFANYALEAGIDTRSALIVEKSKDLYVEYLVARPDNLQDPGIQKLAKALNSPEVRQFILTRYKGQIAPGF
;
A
#
# COMPACT_ATOMS: atom_id res chain seq x y z
N MET A 1 68.52 31.68 27.08
CA MET A 1 67.89 31.11 25.88
C MET A 1 66.83 30.10 26.37
N LYS A 2 65.55 30.52 26.45
CA LYS A 2 64.44 29.70 26.92
C LYS A 2 63.71 29.16 25.66
N LYS A 3 63.72 27.84 25.46
CA LYS A 3 62.96 27.16 24.41
C LYS A 3 61.52 26.94 24.88
N ILE A 4 60.59 27.58 24.23
CA ILE A 4 59.15 27.38 24.46
C ILE A 4 58.73 26.22 23.54
N LEU A 5 58.39 25.06 24.10
CA LEU A 5 57.73 23.99 23.39
C LEU A 5 56.23 24.32 23.28
N ALA A 6 55.75 24.60 22.09
CA ALA A 6 54.32 24.72 21.82
C ALA A 6 53.75 23.33 21.53
N THR A 7 52.99 22.79 22.46
CA THR A 7 52.27 21.51 22.29
C THR A 7 50.95 21.82 21.54
N LEU A 8 50.87 21.37 20.28
CA LEU A 8 49.70 21.46 19.43
C LEU A 8 48.72 20.34 19.85
N ALA A 9 47.69 20.66 20.63
CA ALA A 9 46.62 19.73 20.94
C ALA A 9 45.64 19.65 19.74
N ALA A 10 45.73 18.56 18.99
CA ALA A 10 44.75 18.24 17.95
C ALA A 10 43.41 17.83 18.62
N VAL A 11 42.46 18.71 18.61
CA VAL A 11 41.08 18.39 19.01
C VAL A 11 40.46 17.57 17.89
N ILE A 12 40.40 16.25 18.05
CA ILE A 12 39.58 15.37 17.19
C ILE A 12 38.15 15.64 17.58
N ALA A 13 37.45 16.45 16.81
CA ALA A 13 36.01 16.58 16.90
C ALA A 13 35.39 15.26 16.42
N LEU A 14 35.04 14.40 17.37
CA LEU A 14 34.12 13.28 17.11
C LEU A 14 32.78 13.92 16.71
N ASN A 15 32.50 13.93 15.40
CA ASN A 15 31.15 14.18 14.90
C ASN A 15 30.28 13.02 15.40
N VAL A 16 29.67 13.17 16.58
CA VAL A 16 28.52 12.36 16.99
C VAL A 16 27.39 12.82 16.09
N GLN A 17 27.23 12.15 14.96
CA GLN A 17 26.07 12.35 14.12
C GLN A 17 24.88 11.86 14.95
N ALA A 18 24.04 12.79 15.40
CA ALA A 18 22.80 12.43 16.09
C ALA A 18 21.99 11.54 15.15
N ASN A 19 21.52 10.39 15.63
CA ASN A 19 20.67 9.53 14.84
C ASN A 19 19.42 10.31 14.47
N GLU A 20 19.11 10.34 13.17
CA GLU A 20 17.90 10.94 12.65
C GLU A 20 16.72 10.04 13.02
N HIS A 21 15.76 10.55 13.80
CA HIS A 21 14.57 9.80 14.19
C HIS A 21 13.51 9.97 13.10
N LEU A 22 13.01 8.87 12.55
CA LEU A 22 12.05 8.85 11.45
C LEU A 22 10.83 8.03 11.83
N VAL A 23 9.65 8.64 11.88
CA VAL A 23 8.38 8.01 12.21
C VAL A 23 7.59 7.70 10.94
N VAL A 24 7.37 6.42 10.63
CA VAL A 24 6.72 5.97 9.40
C VAL A 24 5.47 5.16 9.67
N GLY A 25 4.35 5.59 9.09
CA GLY A 25 3.07 4.88 9.16
C GLY A 25 2.98 3.79 8.08
N ALA A 26 2.46 2.61 8.44
CA ALA A 26 2.27 1.50 7.52
C ALA A 26 1.10 0.60 7.92
N THR A 27 0.54 -0.18 6.99
CA THR A 27 -0.31 -1.31 7.35
C THR A 27 0.54 -2.54 7.71
N PRO A 28 -0.01 -3.54 8.45
CA PRO A 28 0.81 -4.62 9.02
C PRO A 28 1.63 -5.40 7.99
N VAL A 29 0.96 -5.97 6.99
CA VAL A 29 1.55 -6.86 5.97
C VAL A 29 1.13 -6.35 4.59
N PRO A 30 2.05 -6.23 3.63
CA PRO A 30 3.50 -6.47 3.69
C PRO A 30 4.31 -5.26 4.16
N HIS A 31 3.67 -4.09 4.32
CA HIS A 31 4.30 -2.78 4.42
C HIS A 31 5.20 -2.66 5.66
N ALA A 32 4.66 -2.91 6.88
CA ALA A 32 5.47 -2.86 8.09
C ALA A 32 6.53 -3.97 8.10
N GLU A 33 6.26 -5.16 7.56
CA GLU A 33 7.27 -6.23 7.44
C GLU A 33 8.46 -5.79 6.56
N ILE A 34 8.21 -5.07 5.45
CA ILE A 34 9.28 -4.55 4.57
C ILE A 34 10.05 -3.43 5.29
N LEU A 35 9.38 -2.55 6.04
CA LEU A 35 10.04 -1.53 6.85
C LEU A 35 10.91 -2.15 7.96
N GLU A 36 10.41 -3.17 8.65
CA GLU A 36 11.21 -3.89 9.67
C GLU A 36 12.44 -4.58 9.05
N PHE A 37 12.33 -5.09 7.82
CA PHE A 37 13.46 -5.68 7.12
C PHE A 37 14.57 -4.66 6.84
N VAL A 38 14.25 -3.42 6.47
CA VAL A 38 15.25 -2.37 6.19
C VAL A 38 15.75 -1.64 7.44
N LYS A 39 15.03 -1.71 8.56
CA LYS A 39 15.37 -1.02 9.82
C LYS A 39 16.82 -1.24 10.30
N PRO A 40 17.38 -2.46 10.31
CA PRO A 40 18.77 -2.67 10.72
C PRO A 40 19.81 -2.02 9.79
N VAL A 41 19.50 -1.87 8.50
CA VAL A 41 20.35 -1.20 7.52
C VAL A 41 20.33 0.30 7.79
N LEU A 42 19.16 0.89 7.99
CA LEU A 42 18.98 2.30 8.32
C LEU A 42 19.67 2.68 9.64
N ALA A 43 19.59 1.83 10.66
CA ALA A 43 20.29 2.06 11.93
C ALA A 43 21.81 2.21 11.76
N LYS A 44 22.42 1.42 10.86
CA LYS A 44 23.85 1.54 10.52
C LYS A 44 24.18 2.85 9.77
N GLU A 45 23.19 3.44 9.11
CA GLU A 45 23.31 4.71 8.40
C GLU A 45 22.92 5.92 9.28
N GLY A 46 22.69 5.69 10.59
CA GLY A 46 22.34 6.73 11.57
C GLY A 46 20.87 7.17 11.49
N VAL A 47 19.96 6.30 11.05
CA VAL A 47 18.50 6.55 11.07
C VAL A 47 17.85 5.59 12.05
N ASP A 48 17.16 6.14 13.04
CA ASP A 48 16.30 5.40 13.99
C ASP A 48 14.87 5.38 13.45
N LEU A 49 14.45 4.24 12.89
CA LEU A 49 13.13 4.08 12.28
C LEU A 49 12.10 3.61 13.31
N ASP A 50 11.08 4.43 13.57
CA ASP A 50 9.90 4.10 14.37
C ASP A 50 8.70 3.81 13.44
N ILE A 51 8.18 2.58 13.50
CA ILE A 51 7.10 2.12 12.62
C ILE A 51 5.78 2.16 13.38
N LYS A 52 4.83 2.98 12.89
CA LYS A 52 3.46 3.07 13.42
C LYS A 52 2.52 2.28 12.54
N VAL A 53 1.92 1.22 13.11
CA VAL A 53 1.02 0.33 12.38
C VAL A 53 -0.42 0.83 12.46
N PHE A 54 -1.09 0.87 11.31
CA PHE A 54 -2.49 1.27 11.14
C PHE A 54 -3.28 0.15 10.47
N ASN A 55 -4.54 0.00 10.87
CA ASN A 55 -5.44 -1.03 10.33
C ASN A 55 -6.48 -0.48 9.35
N ASP A 56 -6.32 0.76 8.90
CA ASP A 56 -7.17 1.44 7.93
C ASP A 56 -6.34 2.25 6.94
N PHE A 57 -6.99 2.72 5.85
CA PHE A 57 -6.31 3.47 4.78
C PHE A 57 -6.47 4.99 4.89
N ILE A 58 -7.17 5.52 5.91
CA ILE A 58 -7.43 6.95 6.07
C ILE A 58 -6.43 7.59 7.03
N GLN A 59 -6.23 6.96 8.18
CA GLN A 59 -5.42 7.51 9.27
C GLN A 59 -3.94 7.76 8.88
N PRO A 60 -3.24 6.88 8.12
CA PRO A 60 -1.84 7.14 7.79
C PRO A 60 -1.63 8.47 7.05
N ASN A 61 -2.52 8.82 6.12
CA ASN A 61 -2.43 10.10 5.39
C ASN A 61 -2.81 11.30 6.27
N LEU A 62 -3.84 11.17 7.11
CA LEU A 62 -4.21 12.23 8.06
C LEU A 62 -3.07 12.53 9.03
N GLN A 63 -2.45 11.50 9.61
CA GLN A 63 -1.33 11.65 10.54
C GLN A 63 -0.09 12.24 9.86
N LEU A 64 0.17 11.87 8.59
CA LEU A 64 1.26 12.44 7.81
C LEU A 64 1.02 13.92 7.50
N ALA A 65 -0.19 14.28 7.04
CA ALA A 65 -0.56 15.67 6.77
C ALA A 65 -0.51 16.56 8.03
N GLN A 66 -0.82 15.99 9.21
CA GLN A 66 -0.76 16.65 10.51
C GLN A 66 0.65 16.68 11.13
N LYS A 67 1.68 16.16 10.43
CA LYS A 67 3.07 16.10 10.90
C LYS A 67 3.30 15.19 12.13
N ASN A 68 2.39 14.25 12.39
CA ASN A 68 2.56 13.22 13.40
C ASN A 68 3.37 12.00 12.88
N LEU A 69 3.55 11.93 11.56
CA LEU A 69 4.43 11.01 10.85
C LEU A 69 5.35 11.81 9.93
N ASP A 70 6.52 11.25 9.62
CA ASP A 70 7.44 11.81 8.62
C ASP A 70 7.16 11.26 7.23
N ALA A 71 6.70 10.01 7.15
CA ALA A 71 6.27 9.36 5.93
C ALA A 71 5.18 8.32 6.21
N ASN A 72 4.55 7.81 5.15
CA ASN A 72 3.80 6.58 5.22
C ASN A 72 4.10 5.66 4.03
N TYR A 73 3.80 4.37 4.17
CA TYR A 73 3.99 3.37 3.14
C TYR A 73 2.85 2.35 3.20
N TYR A 74 1.86 2.48 2.29
CA TYR A 74 0.68 1.62 2.28
C TYR A 74 -0.26 1.85 1.08
N GLN A 75 0.09 2.75 0.13
CA GLN A 75 -0.85 3.26 -0.87
C GLN A 75 -0.23 3.43 -2.25
N TYR A 76 -1.07 3.39 -3.27
CA TYR A 76 -0.72 3.63 -4.65
C TYR A 76 -1.18 5.01 -5.14
N ARG A 77 -0.67 5.46 -6.28
CA ARG A 77 -0.84 6.83 -6.78
C ARG A 77 -2.30 7.28 -6.93
N PRO A 78 -3.23 6.53 -7.56
CA PRO A 78 -4.61 6.98 -7.69
C PRO A 78 -5.32 7.22 -6.34
N PHE A 79 -5.04 6.41 -5.32
CA PHE A 79 -5.58 6.60 -3.98
C PHE A 79 -5.04 7.86 -3.31
N LEU A 80 -3.73 8.10 -3.41
CA LEU A 80 -3.07 9.31 -2.90
C LEU A 80 -3.64 10.57 -3.57
N ASP A 81 -3.79 10.55 -4.90
CA ASP A 81 -4.29 11.70 -5.66
C ASP A 81 -5.75 12.05 -5.27
N ASP A 82 -6.61 11.04 -5.06
CA ASP A 82 -7.97 11.23 -4.57
C ASP A 82 -7.99 11.78 -3.13
N PHE A 83 -7.15 11.24 -2.24
CA PHE A 83 -7.01 11.75 -0.88
C PHE A 83 -6.59 13.21 -0.88
N ASN A 84 -5.55 13.57 -1.63
CA ASN A 84 -5.07 14.93 -1.74
C ASN A 84 -6.17 15.89 -2.23
N LYS A 85 -6.90 15.49 -3.27
CA LYS A 85 -8.00 16.25 -3.84
C LYS A 85 -9.14 16.46 -2.84
N THR A 86 -9.56 15.40 -2.15
CA THR A 86 -10.73 15.42 -1.27
C THR A 86 -10.44 16.04 0.10
N ARG A 87 -9.20 15.95 0.56
CA ARG A 87 -8.75 16.48 1.86
C ARG A 87 -7.98 17.79 1.76
N HIS A 88 -7.76 18.31 0.54
CA HIS A 88 -6.98 19.52 0.28
C HIS A 88 -5.56 19.45 0.87
N THR A 89 -4.92 18.29 0.69
CA THR A 89 -3.54 18.02 1.07
C THR A 89 -2.64 17.95 -0.16
N ASP A 90 -1.32 17.93 0.05
CA ASP A 90 -0.30 17.97 -1.00
C ASP A 90 0.78 16.88 -0.79
N LEU A 91 0.39 15.74 -0.19
CA LEU A 91 1.29 14.62 0.02
C LEU A 91 1.88 14.11 -1.30
N VAL A 92 3.16 13.75 -1.30
CA VAL A 92 3.91 13.41 -2.52
C VAL A 92 4.49 11.99 -2.45
N PRO A 93 4.42 11.23 -3.55
CA PRO A 93 5.09 9.93 -3.64
C PRO A 93 6.61 10.16 -3.73
N VAL A 94 7.37 9.40 -2.95
CA VAL A 94 8.84 9.43 -2.91
C VAL A 94 9.43 8.36 -3.83
N VAL A 95 9.02 7.10 -3.61
CA VAL A 95 9.53 5.95 -4.35
C VAL A 95 8.51 4.83 -4.37
N GLY A 96 8.37 4.15 -5.50
CA GLY A 96 7.58 2.93 -5.62
C GLY A 96 8.35 1.72 -5.09
N VAL A 97 7.69 0.82 -4.39
CA VAL A 97 8.35 -0.29 -3.68
C VAL A 97 7.86 -1.65 -4.16
N HIS A 98 6.54 -1.88 -4.19
CA HIS A 98 6.00 -3.16 -4.60
C HIS A 98 4.63 -3.00 -5.27
N ILE A 99 4.13 -4.07 -5.83
CA ILE A 99 2.84 -4.14 -6.49
C ILE A 99 1.99 -5.16 -5.76
N GLU A 100 0.78 -4.76 -5.39
CA GLU A 100 -0.23 -5.62 -4.79
C GLU A 100 -1.31 -5.96 -5.81
N PRO A 101 -1.64 -7.26 -6.01
CA PRO A 101 -2.81 -7.61 -6.78
C PRO A 101 -4.09 -7.21 -6.01
N PHE A 102 -5.05 -6.66 -6.74
CA PHE A 102 -6.42 -6.51 -6.26
C PHE A 102 -7.26 -7.56 -6.95
N GLY A 103 -8.03 -8.33 -6.20
CA GLY A 103 -8.76 -9.44 -6.76
C GLY A 103 -10.01 -9.81 -5.98
N ALA A 104 -10.85 -10.65 -6.61
CA ALA A 104 -12.07 -11.19 -6.02
C ALA A 104 -11.88 -12.66 -5.66
N TYR A 105 -12.26 -12.99 -4.44
CA TYR A 105 -12.06 -14.29 -3.80
C TYR A 105 -13.40 -14.90 -3.40
N SER A 106 -13.46 -16.21 -3.40
CA SER A 106 -14.60 -16.97 -2.87
C SER A 106 -14.13 -18.12 -2.00
N ALA A 107 -14.79 -18.32 -0.84
CA ALA A 107 -14.62 -19.51 -0.03
C ALA A 107 -15.53 -20.68 -0.51
N LYS A 108 -16.53 -20.38 -1.36
CA LYS A 108 -17.57 -21.32 -1.77
C LYS A 108 -17.35 -21.88 -3.17
N TYR A 109 -16.87 -21.04 -4.10
CA TYR A 109 -16.77 -21.36 -5.53
C TYR A 109 -15.32 -21.33 -6.00
N LYS A 110 -15.01 -22.16 -6.98
CA LYS A 110 -13.66 -22.28 -7.57
C LYS A 110 -13.55 -21.62 -8.94
N SER A 111 -14.66 -21.22 -9.52
CA SER A 111 -14.72 -20.51 -10.80
C SER A 111 -15.90 -19.54 -10.84
N LEU A 112 -15.82 -18.51 -11.69
CA LEU A 112 -16.93 -17.58 -11.88
C LEU A 112 -18.17 -18.25 -12.48
N ALA A 113 -18.00 -19.33 -13.23
CA ALA A 113 -19.10 -20.07 -13.84
C ALA A 113 -19.97 -20.80 -12.82
N GLU A 114 -19.48 -20.99 -11.60
CA GLU A 114 -20.22 -21.63 -10.49
C GLU A 114 -21.05 -20.62 -9.69
N LEU A 115 -20.87 -19.31 -9.91
CA LEU A 115 -21.64 -18.29 -9.19
C LEU A 115 -23.12 -18.36 -9.58
N PRO A 116 -24.04 -18.48 -8.59
CA PRO A 116 -25.47 -18.51 -8.88
C PRO A 116 -25.99 -17.12 -9.26
N ASP A 117 -27.12 -17.09 -9.95
CA ASP A 117 -27.90 -15.87 -10.08
C ASP A 117 -28.28 -15.33 -8.69
N GLY A 118 -28.14 -14.02 -8.49
CA GLY A 118 -28.37 -13.38 -7.20
C GLY A 118 -27.20 -13.54 -6.23
N ALA A 119 -26.00 -13.95 -6.68
CA ALA A 119 -24.82 -14.03 -5.84
C ALA A 119 -24.54 -12.73 -5.10
N SER A 120 -24.13 -12.84 -3.84
CA SER A 120 -23.73 -11.70 -3.00
C SER A 120 -22.27 -11.35 -3.28
N VAL A 121 -22.02 -10.06 -3.56
CA VAL A 121 -20.68 -9.54 -3.87
C VAL A 121 -20.33 -8.41 -2.91
N ALA A 122 -19.17 -8.50 -2.26
CA ALA A 122 -18.61 -7.42 -1.44
C ALA A 122 -17.51 -6.69 -2.20
N ILE A 123 -17.58 -5.35 -2.23
CA ILE A 123 -16.60 -4.47 -2.84
C ILE A 123 -16.18 -3.37 -1.86
N PRO A 124 -15.03 -2.69 -2.05
CA PRO A 124 -14.64 -1.53 -1.22
C PRO A 124 -15.66 -0.39 -1.29
N ASN A 125 -15.71 0.43 -0.24
CA ASN A 125 -16.61 1.59 -0.15
C ASN A 125 -15.92 2.94 -0.40
N ASP A 126 -14.62 2.95 -0.65
CA ASP A 126 -13.95 4.18 -1.08
C ASP A 126 -14.10 4.38 -2.60
N PRO A 127 -14.24 5.64 -3.08
CA PRO A 127 -14.60 5.91 -4.47
C PRO A 127 -13.64 5.29 -5.50
N VAL A 128 -12.33 5.32 -5.22
CA VAL A 128 -11.30 4.79 -6.13
C VAL A 128 -11.44 3.29 -6.30
N ASN A 129 -11.56 2.57 -5.18
CA ASN A 129 -11.59 1.10 -5.21
C ASN A 129 -12.99 0.53 -5.48
N THR A 130 -14.07 1.26 -5.19
CA THR A 130 -15.41 0.94 -5.69
C THR A 130 -15.40 0.88 -7.21
N GLY A 131 -14.91 1.93 -7.87
CA GLY A 131 -14.84 1.99 -9.33
C GLY A 131 -13.94 0.90 -9.91
N ARG A 132 -12.78 0.66 -9.29
CA ARG A 132 -11.83 -0.39 -9.65
C ARG A 132 -12.48 -1.79 -9.61
N ALA A 133 -13.23 -2.10 -8.53
CA ALA A 133 -13.94 -3.39 -8.41
C ALA A 133 -15.05 -3.54 -9.46
N LEU A 134 -15.81 -2.46 -9.75
CA LEU A 134 -16.87 -2.48 -10.76
C LEU A 134 -16.31 -2.68 -12.16
N VAL A 135 -15.18 -2.06 -12.50
CA VAL A 135 -14.48 -2.29 -13.78
C VAL A 135 -14.08 -3.75 -13.89
N LEU A 136 -13.50 -4.35 -12.86
CA LEU A 136 -13.11 -5.75 -12.87
C LEU A 136 -14.31 -6.71 -12.99
N LEU A 137 -15.45 -6.41 -12.37
CA LEU A 137 -16.70 -7.16 -12.57
C LEU A 137 -17.19 -7.06 -14.01
N ALA A 138 -17.08 -5.89 -14.64
CA ALA A 138 -17.45 -5.69 -16.03
C ALA A 138 -16.50 -6.41 -17.01
N GLU A 139 -15.19 -6.36 -16.77
CA GLU A 139 -14.18 -7.11 -17.53
C GLU A 139 -14.38 -8.63 -17.44
N ALA A 140 -14.88 -9.10 -16.28
CA ALA A 140 -15.24 -10.50 -16.08
C ALA A 140 -16.60 -10.89 -16.71
N GLY A 141 -17.33 -9.94 -17.32
CA GLY A 141 -18.62 -10.19 -17.95
C GLY A 141 -19.79 -10.38 -16.98
N LEU A 142 -19.59 -10.04 -15.69
CA LEU A 142 -20.62 -10.24 -14.65
C LEU A 142 -21.62 -9.08 -14.58
N ILE A 143 -21.23 -7.88 -15.03
CA ILE A 143 -22.07 -6.68 -15.15
C ILE A 143 -21.69 -5.91 -16.41
N GLU A 144 -22.51 -4.94 -16.80
CA GLU A 144 -22.16 -3.95 -17.81
C GLU A 144 -22.18 -2.54 -17.19
N LEU A 145 -21.14 -1.76 -17.50
CA LEU A 145 -21.04 -0.36 -17.05
C LEU A 145 -21.31 0.59 -18.22
N LYS A 146 -21.90 1.74 -17.93
CA LYS A 146 -22.10 2.83 -18.90
C LYS A 146 -20.81 3.25 -19.59
N ALA A 147 -19.69 3.22 -18.86
CA ALA A 147 -18.33 3.43 -19.37
C ALA A 147 -17.43 2.29 -18.83
N PRO A 148 -17.18 1.23 -19.63
CA PRO A 148 -16.60 -0.03 -19.14
C PRO A 148 -15.25 0.09 -18.43
N SER A 149 -14.42 1.07 -18.81
CA SER A 149 -13.07 1.26 -18.24
C SER A 149 -12.94 2.50 -17.36
N ASN A 150 -14.07 3.08 -16.91
CA ASN A 150 -14.03 4.26 -16.07
C ASN A 150 -13.75 3.89 -14.60
N PRO A 151 -12.55 4.21 -14.04
CA PRO A 151 -12.22 3.87 -12.66
C PRO A 151 -12.99 4.71 -11.62
N GLN A 152 -13.78 5.67 -12.04
CA GLN A 152 -14.68 6.47 -11.19
C GLN A 152 -16.13 5.98 -11.23
N SER A 153 -16.39 4.80 -11.80
CA SER A 153 -17.71 4.20 -11.84
C SER A 153 -18.26 3.93 -10.44
N THR A 154 -19.56 4.13 -10.29
CA THR A 154 -20.34 3.81 -9.09
C THR A 154 -21.37 2.73 -9.43
N GLN A 155 -22.05 2.16 -8.45
CA GLN A 155 -23.15 1.21 -8.71
C GLN A 155 -24.29 1.81 -9.55
N ARG A 156 -24.44 3.14 -9.62
CA ARG A 156 -25.42 3.84 -10.47
C ARG A 156 -25.06 3.78 -11.96
N ASP A 157 -23.82 3.45 -12.27
CA ASP A 157 -23.32 3.35 -13.63
C ASP A 157 -23.46 1.92 -14.20
N ILE A 158 -24.01 0.98 -13.41
CA ILE A 158 -24.34 -0.36 -13.88
C ILE A 158 -25.58 -0.26 -14.79
N VAL A 159 -25.42 -0.58 -16.06
CA VAL A 159 -26.51 -0.56 -17.08
C VAL A 159 -27.12 -1.94 -17.30
N ALA A 160 -26.37 -3.02 -17.01
CA ALA A 160 -26.90 -4.38 -17.00
C ALA A 160 -26.27 -5.21 -15.89
N ASN A 161 -27.09 -6.06 -15.28
CA ASN A 161 -26.70 -7.02 -14.26
C ASN A 161 -27.39 -8.36 -14.53
N PRO A 162 -26.93 -9.08 -15.58
CA PRO A 162 -27.62 -10.30 -16.07
C PRO A 162 -27.71 -11.39 -15.02
N HIS A 163 -26.70 -11.50 -14.15
CA HIS A 163 -26.64 -12.48 -13.05
C HIS A 163 -27.35 -12.01 -11.77
N LYS A 164 -28.00 -10.83 -11.78
CA LYS A 164 -28.72 -10.26 -10.62
C LYS A 164 -27.85 -10.17 -9.36
N LEU A 165 -26.55 -9.89 -9.50
CA LEU A 165 -25.61 -9.78 -8.40
C LEU A 165 -26.10 -8.76 -7.36
N ARG A 166 -25.94 -9.10 -6.09
CA ARG A 166 -26.27 -8.23 -4.95
C ARG A 166 -24.97 -7.62 -4.42
N ILE A 167 -24.62 -6.46 -4.93
CA ILE A 167 -23.36 -5.79 -4.62
C ILE A 167 -23.53 -4.96 -3.34
N ARG A 168 -22.60 -5.14 -2.39
CA ARG A 168 -22.50 -4.38 -1.14
C ARG A 168 -21.13 -3.75 -1.01
N GLU A 169 -21.12 -2.49 -0.63
CA GLU A 169 -19.89 -1.76 -0.33
C GLU A 169 -19.55 -1.94 1.15
N LEU A 170 -18.29 -2.30 1.44
CA LEU A 170 -17.73 -2.50 2.77
C LEU A 170 -16.42 -1.75 2.92
N GLU A 171 -16.10 -1.35 4.14
CA GLU A 171 -14.78 -0.83 4.47
C GLU A 171 -13.68 -1.86 4.15
N GLY A 172 -12.53 -1.40 3.62
CA GLY A 172 -11.45 -2.25 3.15
C GLY A 172 -11.00 -3.33 4.13
N ALA A 173 -10.85 -2.96 5.42
CA ALA A 173 -10.48 -3.88 6.49
C ALA A 173 -11.53 -5.00 6.77
N MET A 174 -12.79 -4.81 6.34
CA MET A 174 -13.85 -5.81 6.53
C MET A 174 -13.92 -6.82 5.38
N LEU A 175 -13.34 -6.52 4.22
CA LEU A 175 -13.47 -7.33 3.00
C LEU A 175 -12.90 -8.73 3.15
N ALA A 176 -11.69 -8.87 3.73
CA ALA A 176 -11.07 -10.19 3.94
C ALA A 176 -11.95 -11.10 4.83
N ARG A 177 -12.56 -10.54 5.86
CA ARG A 177 -13.49 -11.28 6.74
C ARG A 177 -14.79 -11.66 6.04
N SER A 178 -15.22 -10.87 5.05
CA SER A 178 -16.46 -11.13 4.32
C SER A 178 -16.35 -12.30 3.33
N VAL A 179 -15.14 -12.76 2.96
CA VAL A 179 -14.92 -13.87 2.01
C VAL A 179 -15.70 -15.15 2.40
N ASN A 180 -15.83 -15.43 3.71
CA ASN A 180 -16.60 -16.57 4.20
C ASN A 180 -18.12 -16.31 4.30
N GLN A 181 -18.56 -15.06 4.15
CA GLN A 181 -19.97 -14.66 4.36
C GLN A 181 -20.71 -14.40 3.05
N VAL A 182 -20.00 -13.94 2.03
CA VAL A 182 -20.56 -13.64 0.71
C VAL A 182 -20.16 -14.69 -0.32
N ASP A 183 -20.66 -14.58 -1.54
CA ASP A 183 -20.32 -15.49 -2.62
C ASP A 183 -19.05 -15.06 -3.35
N LEU A 184 -18.78 -13.75 -3.42
CA LEU A 184 -17.56 -13.18 -3.98
C LEU A 184 -17.17 -11.91 -3.21
N ALA A 185 -15.92 -11.78 -2.79
CA ALA A 185 -15.42 -10.58 -2.11
C ALA A 185 -14.15 -10.05 -2.79
N PHE A 186 -14.15 -8.77 -3.11
CA PHE A 186 -12.94 -8.08 -3.55
C PHE A 186 -12.07 -7.76 -2.33
N VAL A 187 -10.80 -8.17 -2.36
CA VAL A 187 -9.88 -7.99 -1.24
C VAL A 187 -8.55 -7.46 -1.74
N PHE A 188 -7.99 -6.49 -1.04
CA PHE A 188 -6.63 -5.99 -1.25
C PHE A 188 -5.61 -7.02 -0.80
N ALA A 189 -4.48 -7.11 -1.48
CA ALA A 189 -3.48 -8.14 -1.17
C ALA A 189 -2.96 -8.04 0.27
N ASN A 190 -2.77 -6.85 0.82
CA ASN A 190 -2.34 -6.66 2.20
C ASN A 190 -3.31 -7.32 3.21
N TYR A 191 -4.61 -7.08 3.08
CA TYR A 191 -5.62 -7.72 3.95
C TYR A 191 -5.80 -9.21 3.66
N ALA A 192 -5.61 -9.64 2.41
CA ALA A 192 -5.62 -11.05 2.07
C ALA A 192 -4.45 -11.80 2.73
N LEU A 193 -3.23 -11.25 2.65
CA LEU A 193 -2.02 -11.79 3.30
C LEU A 193 -2.18 -11.85 4.82
N GLU A 194 -2.67 -10.78 5.44
CA GLU A 194 -2.92 -10.73 6.89
C GLU A 194 -3.94 -11.78 7.34
N ALA A 195 -4.97 -12.02 6.52
CA ALA A 195 -5.99 -13.03 6.77
C ALA A 195 -5.58 -14.46 6.37
N GLY A 196 -4.37 -14.66 5.82
CA GLY A 196 -3.90 -15.95 5.34
C GLY A 196 -4.57 -16.43 4.05
N ILE A 197 -5.18 -15.53 3.27
CA ILE A 197 -5.77 -15.81 1.97
C ILE A 197 -4.65 -15.74 0.92
N ASP A 198 -4.47 -16.82 0.16
CA ASP A 198 -3.51 -16.83 -0.95
C ASP A 198 -3.99 -15.92 -2.08
N THR A 199 -3.26 -14.85 -2.36
CA THR A 199 -3.65 -13.87 -3.39
C THR A 199 -3.72 -14.49 -4.79
N ARG A 200 -3.06 -15.63 -5.01
CA ARG A 200 -3.09 -16.38 -6.28
C ARG A 200 -4.38 -17.18 -6.46
N SER A 201 -5.21 -17.33 -5.43
CA SER A 201 -6.50 -18.04 -5.49
C SER A 201 -7.66 -17.15 -5.97
N ALA A 202 -7.40 -15.89 -6.33
CA ALA A 202 -8.42 -14.97 -6.80
C ALA A 202 -9.10 -15.48 -8.07
N LEU A 203 -10.43 -15.41 -8.11
CA LEU A 203 -11.24 -15.76 -9.30
C LEU A 203 -11.24 -14.64 -10.34
N ILE A 204 -11.07 -13.40 -9.87
CA ILE A 204 -10.81 -12.21 -10.68
C ILE A 204 -9.54 -11.59 -10.15
N VAL A 205 -8.61 -11.25 -11.01
CA VAL A 205 -7.40 -10.52 -10.64
C VAL A 205 -7.14 -9.40 -11.64
N GLU A 206 -6.76 -8.26 -11.14
CA GLU A 206 -6.41 -7.10 -11.94
C GLU A 206 -5.16 -7.35 -12.79
N LYS A 207 -5.24 -6.99 -14.08
CA LYS A 207 -4.16 -7.21 -15.04
C LYS A 207 -3.17 -6.04 -15.13
N SER A 208 -3.63 -4.81 -14.84
CA SER A 208 -2.79 -3.60 -14.89
C SER A 208 -1.96 -3.50 -13.62
N LYS A 209 -0.63 -3.65 -13.75
CA LYS A 209 0.29 -3.69 -12.60
C LYS A 209 0.92 -2.32 -12.31
N ASP A 210 1.25 -1.55 -13.34
CA ASP A 210 2.08 -0.34 -13.20
C ASP A 210 1.37 0.82 -12.50
N LEU A 211 0.04 0.88 -12.60
CA LEU A 211 -0.77 1.94 -11.99
C LEU A 211 -0.88 1.80 -10.46
N TYR A 212 -0.70 0.59 -9.96
CA TYR A 212 -0.97 0.23 -8.56
C TYR A 212 0.30 -0.19 -7.81
N VAL A 213 1.40 0.48 -8.13
CA VAL A 213 2.63 0.40 -7.32
C VAL A 213 2.38 1.09 -5.99
N GLU A 214 2.75 0.43 -4.90
CA GLU A 214 2.69 0.96 -3.55
C GLU A 214 3.91 1.84 -3.27
N TYR A 215 3.66 3.05 -2.77
CA TYR A 215 4.67 4.10 -2.61
C TYR A 215 4.98 4.41 -1.15
N LEU A 216 6.25 4.70 -0.89
CA LEU A 216 6.61 5.59 0.22
C LEU A 216 6.13 6.99 -0.13
N VAL A 217 5.41 7.62 0.80
CA VAL A 217 4.81 8.95 0.63
C VAL A 217 5.30 9.86 1.75
N ALA A 218 5.63 11.10 1.42
CA ALA A 218 6.09 12.13 2.35
C ALA A 218 5.30 13.43 2.15
N ARG A 219 5.63 14.47 2.93
CA ARG A 219 5.17 15.85 2.70
C ARG A 219 6.14 16.58 1.79
N PRO A 220 5.72 17.64 1.09
CA PRO A 220 6.63 18.49 0.30
C PRO A 220 7.74 19.11 1.14
N ASP A 221 7.45 19.48 2.40
CA ASP A 221 8.38 20.16 3.29
C ASP A 221 9.52 19.27 3.80
N ASN A 222 9.35 17.94 3.83
CA ASN A 222 10.36 16.99 4.29
C ASN A 222 10.84 15.99 3.22
N LEU A 223 10.40 16.16 1.99
CA LEU A 223 10.75 15.25 0.87
C LEU A 223 12.26 15.06 0.69
N GLN A 224 13.05 16.13 0.95
CA GLN A 224 14.50 16.12 0.78
C GLN A 224 15.26 15.80 2.09
N ASP A 225 14.58 15.47 3.16
CA ASP A 225 15.22 15.13 4.43
C ASP A 225 16.09 13.88 4.26
N PRO A 226 17.32 13.89 4.79
CA PRO A 226 18.27 12.79 4.60
C PRO A 226 17.72 11.43 5.03
N GLY A 227 16.94 11.35 6.11
CA GLY A 227 16.30 10.12 6.57
C GLY A 227 15.27 9.58 5.59
N ILE A 228 14.43 10.44 5.00
CA ILE A 228 13.48 10.07 3.95
C ILE A 228 14.23 9.52 2.72
N GLN A 229 15.30 10.17 2.30
CA GLN A 229 16.09 9.75 1.14
C GLN A 229 16.83 8.42 1.39
N LYS A 230 17.38 8.22 2.60
CA LYS A 230 17.98 6.94 3.01
C LYS A 230 16.95 5.82 3.04
N LEU A 231 15.76 6.06 3.60
CA LEU A 231 14.66 5.08 3.60
C LEU A 231 14.23 4.74 2.17
N ALA A 232 14.04 5.73 1.31
CA ALA A 232 13.68 5.51 -0.10
C ALA A 232 14.71 4.63 -0.82
N LYS A 233 16.00 4.91 -0.63
CA LYS A 233 17.09 4.11 -1.19
C LYS A 233 17.10 2.67 -0.64
N ALA A 234 16.89 2.51 0.67
CA ALA A 234 16.85 1.19 1.30
C ALA A 234 15.67 0.35 0.78
N LEU A 235 14.49 0.96 0.60
CA LEU A 235 13.29 0.31 0.07
C LEU A 235 13.45 -0.15 -1.39
N ASN A 236 14.30 0.50 -2.19
CA ASN A 236 14.59 0.13 -3.58
C ASN A 236 15.93 -0.63 -3.74
N SER A 237 16.37 -1.29 -2.67
CA SER A 237 17.60 -2.10 -2.71
C SER A 237 17.36 -3.49 -3.34
N PRO A 238 18.41 -4.12 -3.90
CA PRO A 238 18.37 -5.52 -4.35
C PRO A 238 17.95 -6.48 -3.24
N GLU A 239 18.30 -6.19 -1.99
CA GLU A 239 17.96 -6.98 -0.81
C GLU A 239 16.46 -6.96 -0.54
N VAL A 240 15.79 -5.81 -0.65
CA VAL A 240 14.32 -5.70 -0.53
C VAL A 240 13.64 -6.43 -1.68
N ARG A 241 14.13 -6.31 -2.91
CA ARG A 241 13.63 -7.09 -4.05
C ARG A 241 13.67 -8.59 -3.74
N GLN A 242 14.82 -9.09 -3.26
CA GLN A 242 14.97 -10.49 -2.91
C GLN A 242 14.10 -10.90 -1.73
N PHE A 243 13.96 -10.05 -0.72
CA PHE A 243 13.05 -10.27 0.41
C PHE A 243 11.62 -10.45 -0.07
N ILE A 244 11.09 -9.54 -0.90
CA ILE A 244 9.74 -9.62 -1.45
C ILE A 244 9.52 -10.95 -2.20
N LEU A 245 10.43 -11.30 -3.11
CA LEU A 245 10.33 -12.54 -3.90
C LEU A 245 10.33 -13.80 -3.03
N THR A 246 11.19 -13.83 -2.01
CA THR A 246 11.35 -15.00 -1.14
C THR A 246 10.23 -15.11 -0.10
N ARG A 247 9.87 -13.99 0.52
CA ARG A 247 8.90 -13.94 1.62
C ARG A 247 7.48 -14.18 1.12
N TYR A 248 7.10 -13.51 0.04
CA TYR A 248 5.71 -13.53 -0.44
C TYR A 248 5.47 -14.49 -1.62
N LYS A 249 6.51 -15.08 -2.22
CA LYS A 249 6.44 -16.19 -3.20
C LYS A 249 5.44 -15.93 -4.34
N GLY A 250 5.45 -14.71 -4.89
CA GLY A 250 4.60 -14.31 -6.01
C GLY A 250 3.20 -13.83 -5.62
N GLN A 251 2.87 -13.75 -4.32
CA GLN A 251 1.62 -13.15 -3.86
C GLN A 251 1.59 -11.62 -4.01
N ILE A 252 2.76 -11.00 -3.96
CA ILE A 252 3.04 -9.62 -4.36
C ILE A 252 4.32 -9.61 -5.20
N ALA A 253 4.63 -8.50 -5.86
CA ALA A 253 5.80 -8.38 -6.72
C ALA A 253 6.60 -7.10 -6.41
N PRO A 254 7.94 -7.09 -6.62
CA PRO A 254 8.70 -5.84 -6.59
C PRO A 254 8.17 -4.85 -7.64
N GLY A 255 8.11 -3.58 -7.28
CA GLY A 255 7.62 -2.47 -8.12
C GLY A 255 8.72 -1.58 -8.70
N PHE A 256 10.00 -2.03 -8.68
CA PHE A 256 11.17 -1.28 -9.12
C PHE A 256 12.18 -2.18 -9.81
#